data_70607ca5889db098f46e5254b8f4c008
#
_entry.id   70607ca5889db098f46e5254b8f4c008
#
_cell.length_a   1.000
_cell.length_b   1.000
_cell.length_c   1.000
_cell.angle_alpha   90.00
_cell.angle_beta   90.00
_cell.angle_gamma   90.00
#
_symmetry.space_group_name_H-M   'P 1'
#
loop_
_entity.id
_entity.type
_entity.pdbx_description
1 polymer ?
#
loop_
_entity_poly.entity_id
_entity_poly.type
_entity_poly.pdbx_seq_one_letter_code
_entity_poly.pdbx_strand_id
1 'polypeptide(L)'
;VLFGGLGSRVIERGVGTSTAAALLVFLAALLAEIVKDKDCQRLGGSIALLEVEALAALAVLVLTGDGSVPALFVIMAVQSAHLPGRLPWLLLGINNIGLLVVLLWMWPTSGAIATFVLYAGFQAFATLTAHYARSAENSRDALRLVNAELLATQSLLEDSARTHERLRLSRELHDVSGHKLTALKLQLAALARDPAGALPA
;
A
#
# COMPACT_ATOMS: atom_id res chain seq x y z
N VAL A 1 61.52 5.64 11.57
CA VAL A 1 60.25 6.10 12.14
C VAL A 1 59.42 6.92 11.17
N LEU A 2 59.99 7.49 10.07
CA LEU A 2 59.27 8.38 9.13
C LEU A 2 58.55 7.63 7.98
N PHE A 3 58.84 6.36 7.72
CA PHE A 3 58.19 5.60 6.64
C PHE A 3 56.86 4.93 7.02
N GLY A 4 56.56 4.78 8.32
CA GLY A 4 55.29 4.18 8.80
C GLY A 4 54.07 5.07 8.65
N GLY A 5 54.22 6.40 8.68
CA GLY A 5 53.11 7.34 8.68
C GLY A 5 52.53 7.67 7.31
N LEU A 6 53.27 7.48 6.22
CA LEU A 6 52.76 7.68 4.86
C LEU A 6 51.98 6.46 4.35
N GLY A 7 52.45 5.27 4.67
CA GLY A 7 51.74 4.02 4.31
C GLY A 7 50.41 3.88 5.00
N SER A 8 50.32 4.22 6.30
CA SER A 8 49.05 4.18 7.04
C SER A 8 48.02 5.19 6.49
N ARG A 9 48.43 6.40 6.17
CA ARG A 9 47.53 7.44 5.61
C ARG A 9 47.04 7.11 4.20
N VAL A 10 47.83 6.42 3.37
CA VAL A 10 47.43 6.00 2.04
C VAL A 10 46.42 4.81 2.15
N ILE A 11 46.68 3.89 3.08
CA ILE A 11 45.77 2.78 3.35
C ILE A 11 44.45 3.32 3.95
N GLU A 12 44.51 4.20 4.94
CA GLU A 12 43.32 4.84 5.53
C GLU A 12 42.50 5.64 4.50
N ARG A 13 43.15 6.35 3.58
CA ARG A 13 42.49 7.07 2.48
C ARG A 13 41.86 6.08 1.49
N GLY A 14 42.54 5.00 1.16
CA GLY A 14 42.02 3.97 0.26
C GLY A 14 40.81 3.23 0.84
N VAL A 15 40.85 2.92 2.12
CA VAL A 15 39.71 2.31 2.83
C VAL A 15 38.55 3.32 2.92
N GLY A 16 38.82 4.58 3.25
CA GLY A 16 37.79 5.62 3.32
C GLY A 16 37.06 5.87 1.99
N THR A 17 37.80 5.83 0.86
CA THR A 17 37.20 6.01 -0.47
C THR A 17 36.38 4.79 -0.90
N SER A 18 36.85 3.57 -0.59
CA SER A 18 36.11 2.34 -0.92
C SER A 18 34.84 2.18 -0.07
N THR A 19 34.87 2.54 1.20
CA THR A 19 33.68 2.55 2.06
C THR A 19 32.65 3.59 1.60
N ALA A 20 33.12 4.80 1.23
CA ALA A 20 32.25 5.83 0.68
C ALA A 20 31.60 5.37 -0.64
N ALA A 21 32.36 4.71 -1.52
CA ALA A 21 31.83 4.15 -2.76
C ALA A 21 30.79 3.07 -2.51
N ALA A 22 31.03 2.14 -1.57
CA ALA A 22 30.06 1.09 -1.21
C ALA A 22 28.78 1.69 -0.60
N LEU A 23 28.89 2.69 0.26
CA LEU A 23 27.72 3.42 0.81
C LEU A 23 26.95 4.17 -0.28
N LEU A 24 27.62 4.77 -1.25
CA LEU A 24 26.96 5.43 -2.39
C LEU A 24 26.23 4.41 -3.26
N VAL A 25 26.80 3.23 -3.50
CA VAL A 25 26.13 2.14 -4.23
C VAL A 25 24.88 1.69 -3.46
N PHE A 26 24.99 1.48 -2.15
CA PHE A 26 23.85 1.15 -1.29
C PHE A 26 22.76 2.21 -1.39
N LEU A 27 23.11 3.48 -1.22
CA LEU A 27 22.16 4.59 -1.28
C LEU A 27 21.52 4.74 -2.68
N ALA A 28 22.31 4.55 -3.74
CA ALA A 28 21.78 4.60 -5.11
C ALA A 28 20.78 3.48 -5.39
N ALA A 29 21.07 2.25 -4.93
CA ALA A 29 20.17 1.13 -5.06
C ALA A 29 18.89 1.35 -4.24
N LEU A 30 19.01 1.85 -3.01
CA LEU A 30 17.90 2.23 -2.14
C LEU A 30 16.98 3.28 -2.80
N LEU A 31 17.56 4.35 -3.34
CA LEU A 31 16.82 5.39 -4.03
C LEU A 31 16.17 4.88 -5.33
N ALA A 32 16.87 4.02 -6.07
CA ALA A 32 16.32 3.40 -7.27
C ALA A 32 15.08 2.54 -6.97
N GLU A 33 15.08 1.81 -5.84
CA GLU A 33 13.91 1.03 -5.42
C GLU A 33 12.75 1.92 -4.96
N ILE A 34 13.03 3.04 -4.27
CA ILE A 34 12.01 3.99 -3.80
C ILE A 34 11.36 4.74 -4.96
N VAL A 35 12.17 5.17 -5.95
CA VAL A 35 11.70 5.96 -7.12
C VAL A 35 11.04 5.09 -8.17
N LYS A 36 11.27 3.77 -8.13
CA LYS A 36 10.72 2.83 -9.08
C LYS A 36 9.20 2.84 -9.04
N ASP A 37 8.60 3.12 -10.19
CA ASP A 37 7.15 3.20 -10.35
C ASP A 37 6.50 1.84 -10.06
N LYS A 38 5.45 1.85 -9.24
CA LYS A 38 4.74 0.63 -8.80
C LYS A 38 4.13 -0.15 -9.96
N ASP A 39 3.81 0.53 -11.06
CA ASP A 39 3.19 -0.09 -12.23
C ASP A 39 4.18 -0.86 -13.13
N CYS A 40 5.49 -0.60 -13.01
CA CYS A 40 6.55 -1.24 -13.81
C CYS A 40 7.43 -2.19 -13.00
N GLN A 41 6.92 -2.76 -11.91
CA GLN A 41 7.66 -3.71 -11.06
C GLN A 41 7.95 -5.02 -11.78
N ARG A 42 9.06 -5.07 -12.54
CA ARG A 42 9.67 -6.34 -12.92
C ARG A 42 10.27 -6.96 -11.66
N LEU A 43 9.67 -8.05 -11.18
CA LEU A 43 10.09 -8.79 -9.98
C LEU A 43 11.61 -9.02 -9.93
N GLY A 44 12.22 -9.42 -11.07
CA GLY A 44 13.66 -9.62 -11.17
C GLY A 44 14.49 -8.35 -10.93
N GLY A 45 13.98 -7.18 -11.30
CA GLY A 45 14.68 -5.91 -11.05
C GLY A 45 14.72 -5.53 -9.57
N SER A 46 13.64 -5.78 -8.82
CA SER A 46 13.61 -5.51 -7.36
C SER A 46 14.51 -6.47 -6.59
N ILE A 47 14.51 -7.76 -6.97
CA ILE A 47 15.44 -8.73 -6.37
C ILE A 47 16.90 -8.32 -6.63
N ALA A 48 17.23 -7.95 -7.87
CA ALA A 48 18.59 -7.54 -8.21
C ALA A 48 19.06 -6.31 -7.43
N LEU A 49 18.19 -5.30 -7.23
CA LEU A 49 18.52 -4.12 -6.44
C LEU A 49 18.75 -4.47 -4.96
N LEU A 50 17.90 -5.31 -4.37
CA LEU A 50 18.06 -5.78 -2.99
C LEU A 50 19.36 -6.56 -2.80
N GLU A 51 19.75 -7.41 -3.76
CA GLU A 51 21.02 -8.14 -3.69
C GLU A 51 22.24 -7.20 -3.85
N VAL A 52 22.14 -6.15 -4.67
CA VAL A 52 23.17 -5.12 -4.77
C VAL A 52 23.32 -4.36 -3.44
N GLU A 53 22.22 -4.03 -2.78
CA GLU A 53 22.25 -3.42 -1.44
C GLU A 53 22.90 -4.34 -0.41
N ALA A 54 22.57 -5.66 -0.44
CA ALA A 54 23.16 -6.64 0.46
C ALA A 54 24.67 -6.74 0.28
N LEU A 55 25.13 -6.86 -0.97
CA LEU A 55 26.55 -6.92 -1.28
C LEU A 55 27.28 -5.63 -0.88
N ALA A 56 26.67 -4.48 -1.13
CA ALA A 56 27.22 -3.19 -0.71
C ALA A 56 27.34 -3.09 0.83
N ALA A 57 26.30 -3.52 1.57
CA ALA A 57 26.32 -3.53 3.03
C ALA A 57 27.38 -4.51 3.57
N LEU A 58 27.53 -5.71 2.99
CA LEU A 58 28.61 -6.64 3.33
C LEU A 58 29.98 -6.05 3.06
N ALA A 59 30.14 -5.38 1.92
CA ALA A 59 31.42 -4.72 1.58
C ALA A 59 31.76 -3.62 2.62
N VAL A 60 30.78 -2.80 3.01
CA VAL A 60 31.01 -1.80 4.07
C VAL A 60 31.38 -2.47 5.39
N LEU A 61 30.70 -3.54 5.78
CA LEU A 61 31.02 -4.30 7.00
C LEU A 61 32.46 -4.83 6.99
N VAL A 62 32.89 -5.44 5.86
CA VAL A 62 34.25 -5.96 5.72
C VAL A 62 35.30 -4.86 5.73
N LEU A 63 35.02 -3.71 5.15
CA LEU A 63 35.96 -2.58 5.06
C LEU A 63 36.10 -1.80 6.37
N THR A 64 35.01 -1.69 7.14
CA THR A 64 34.99 -0.89 8.39
C THR A 64 35.18 -1.74 9.65
N GLY A 65 34.70 -2.97 9.64
CA GLY A 65 34.62 -3.80 10.85
C GLY A 65 33.66 -3.26 11.91
N ASP A 66 32.78 -2.33 11.55
CA ASP A 66 31.89 -1.63 12.49
C ASP A 66 30.63 -2.46 12.77
N GLY A 67 30.36 -2.71 14.05
CA GLY A 67 29.19 -3.47 14.52
C GLY A 67 27.84 -2.80 14.29
N SER A 68 27.81 -1.56 13.84
CA SER A 68 26.57 -0.87 13.49
C SER A 68 26.12 -1.12 12.03
N VAL A 69 27.02 -1.52 11.15
CA VAL A 69 26.75 -1.75 9.73
C VAL A 69 25.63 -2.77 9.47
N PRO A 70 25.48 -3.86 10.24
CA PRO A 70 24.36 -4.78 10.08
C PRO A 70 22.96 -4.12 10.19
N ALA A 71 22.87 -2.88 10.71
CA ALA A 71 21.62 -2.12 10.68
C ALA A 71 21.11 -1.84 9.25
N LEU A 72 21.99 -1.76 8.24
CA LEU A 72 21.60 -1.59 6.84
C LEU A 72 20.74 -2.77 6.34
N PHE A 73 20.96 -3.97 6.84
CA PHE A 73 20.15 -5.13 6.54
C PHE A 73 18.71 -5.03 7.05
N VAL A 74 18.47 -4.24 8.10
CA VAL A 74 17.12 -3.98 8.61
C VAL A 74 16.33 -3.14 7.58
N ILE A 75 16.97 -2.18 6.91
CA ILE A 75 16.35 -1.38 5.85
C ILE A 75 15.94 -2.28 4.68
N MET A 76 16.85 -3.16 4.24
CA MET A 76 16.56 -4.14 3.19
C MET A 76 15.41 -5.10 3.57
N ALA A 77 15.36 -5.51 4.84
CA ALA A 77 14.30 -6.37 5.33
C ALA A 77 12.90 -5.73 5.18
N VAL A 78 12.79 -4.43 5.45
CA VAL A 78 11.54 -3.65 5.21
C VAL A 78 11.20 -3.58 3.73
N GLN A 79 12.20 -3.31 2.87
CA GLN A 79 11.99 -3.25 1.43
C GLN A 79 11.58 -4.60 0.85
N SER A 80 12.22 -5.70 1.27
CA SER A 80 11.89 -7.05 0.79
C SER A 80 10.44 -7.43 1.02
N ALA A 81 9.78 -6.85 2.05
CA ALA A 81 8.38 -7.08 2.34
C ALA A 81 7.42 -6.68 1.18
N HIS A 82 7.88 -5.96 0.12
CA HIS A 82 7.10 -5.65 -1.09
C HIS A 82 6.98 -6.85 -2.03
N LEU A 83 7.84 -7.82 -1.89
CA LEU A 83 7.86 -9.00 -2.76
C LEU A 83 6.69 -9.95 -2.42
N PRO A 84 6.13 -10.63 -3.43
CA PRO A 84 5.01 -11.52 -3.22
C PRO A 84 5.42 -12.85 -2.57
N GLY A 85 4.51 -13.44 -1.83
CA GLY A 85 4.61 -14.80 -1.35
C GLY A 85 5.73 -15.05 -0.35
N ARG A 86 6.58 -16.04 -0.63
CA ARG A 86 7.68 -16.49 0.26
C ARG A 86 9.03 -15.85 -0.05
N LEU A 87 9.11 -15.06 -1.13
CA LEU A 87 10.37 -14.44 -1.58
C LEU A 87 11.04 -13.56 -0.50
N PRO A 88 10.32 -12.72 0.27
CA PRO A 88 10.94 -11.93 1.34
C PRO A 88 11.71 -12.79 2.33
N TRP A 89 11.12 -13.89 2.75
CA TRP A 89 11.71 -14.79 3.74
C TRP A 89 12.92 -15.56 3.20
N LEU A 90 12.90 -15.94 1.91
CA LEU A 90 14.04 -16.59 1.26
C LEU A 90 15.22 -15.62 1.13
N LEU A 91 14.98 -14.38 0.66
CA LEU A 91 16.03 -13.37 0.55
C LEU A 91 16.60 -13.01 1.92
N LEU A 92 15.72 -12.82 2.92
CA LEU A 92 16.13 -12.57 4.29
C LEU A 92 17.02 -13.71 4.80
N GLY A 93 16.67 -14.97 4.55
CA GLY A 93 17.45 -16.14 4.94
C GLY A 93 18.84 -16.17 4.28
N ILE A 94 18.89 -15.97 2.97
CA ILE A 94 20.16 -15.97 2.20
C ILE A 94 21.08 -14.84 2.70
N ASN A 95 20.55 -13.63 2.85
CA ASN A 95 21.33 -12.48 3.31
C ASN A 95 21.78 -12.61 4.75
N ASN A 96 20.99 -13.21 5.63
CA ASN A 96 21.39 -13.53 7.01
C ASN A 96 22.50 -14.60 7.08
N ILE A 97 22.48 -15.60 6.20
CA ILE A 97 23.56 -16.55 6.10
C ILE A 97 24.86 -15.84 5.69
N GLY A 98 24.80 -14.98 4.67
CA GLY A 98 25.95 -14.16 4.24
C GLY A 98 26.49 -13.28 5.37
N LEU A 99 25.60 -12.60 6.10
CA LEU A 99 25.96 -11.76 7.24
C LEU A 99 26.63 -12.59 8.34
N LEU A 100 26.08 -13.74 8.70
CA LEU A 100 26.64 -14.62 9.73
C LEU A 100 28.05 -15.11 9.36
N VAL A 101 28.24 -15.53 8.11
CA VAL A 101 29.55 -15.99 7.62
C VAL A 101 30.59 -14.87 7.75
N VAL A 102 30.27 -13.66 7.34
CA VAL A 102 31.18 -12.51 7.43
C VAL A 102 31.48 -12.14 8.90
N LEU A 103 30.46 -12.15 9.77
CA LEU A 103 30.66 -11.87 11.19
C LEU A 103 31.55 -12.90 11.86
N LEU A 104 31.36 -14.20 11.60
CA LEU A 104 32.18 -15.28 12.14
C LEU A 104 33.62 -15.25 11.61
N TRP A 105 33.84 -14.73 10.39
CA TRP A 105 35.17 -14.55 9.83
C TRP A 105 35.93 -13.38 10.46
N MET A 106 35.22 -12.29 10.79
CA MET A 106 35.85 -11.05 11.28
C MET A 106 35.99 -10.98 12.80
N TRP A 107 35.07 -11.58 13.54
CA TRP A 107 34.94 -11.39 14.99
C TRP A 107 35.00 -12.70 15.79
N PRO A 108 35.33 -12.63 17.10
CA PRO A 108 35.20 -13.77 17.98
C PRO A 108 33.79 -14.32 17.99
N THR A 109 33.65 -15.64 18.04
CA THR A 109 32.38 -16.36 17.89
C THR A 109 31.25 -15.81 18.79
N SER A 110 31.57 -15.47 20.04
CA SER A 110 30.58 -14.92 20.99
C SER A 110 30.05 -13.56 20.57
N GLY A 111 30.93 -12.66 20.09
CA GLY A 111 30.54 -11.34 19.59
C GLY A 111 29.75 -11.41 18.28
N ALA A 112 30.21 -12.27 17.35
CA ALA A 112 29.56 -12.52 16.08
C ALA A 112 28.13 -13.04 16.26
N ILE A 113 27.94 -14.04 17.12
CA ILE A 113 26.62 -14.62 17.41
C ILE A 113 25.71 -13.58 18.09
N ALA A 114 26.21 -12.85 19.08
CA ALA A 114 25.41 -11.82 19.76
C ALA A 114 24.92 -10.73 18.80
N THR A 115 25.80 -10.22 17.95
CA THR A 115 25.47 -9.23 16.92
C THR A 115 24.48 -9.80 15.91
N PHE A 116 24.72 -11.02 15.42
CA PHE A 116 23.81 -11.68 14.49
C PHE A 116 22.40 -11.83 15.06
N VAL A 117 22.26 -12.37 16.28
CA VAL A 117 20.96 -12.58 16.93
C VAL A 117 20.23 -11.25 17.12
N LEU A 118 20.94 -10.20 17.54
CA LEU A 118 20.37 -8.88 17.71
C LEU A 118 19.78 -8.34 16.40
N TYR A 119 20.57 -8.32 15.33
CA TYR A 119 20.13 -7.75 14.06
C TYR A 119 19.16 -8.66 13.30
N ALA A 120 19.28 -9.97 13.40
CA ALA A 120 18.29 -10.90 12.86
C ALA A 120 16.91 -10.70 13.53
N GLY A 121 16.90 -10.46 14.85
CA GLY A 121 15.70 -10.10 15.59
C GLY A 121 15.07 -8.79 15.08
N PHE A 122 15.87 -7.74 14.89
CA PHE A 122 15.38 -6.48 14.31
C PHE A 122 14.86 -6.64 12.88
N GLN A 123 15.54 -7.41 12.04
CA GLN A 123 15.10 -7.69 10.67
C GLN A 123 13.76 -8.44 10.66
N ALA A 124 13.62 -9.48 11.47
CA ALA A 124 12.38 -10.23 11.59
C ALA A 124 11.23 -9.33 12.06
N PHE A 125 11.46 -8.52 13.09
CA PHE A 125 10.47 -7.56 13.57
C PHE A 125 10.08 -6.52 12.52
N ALA A 126 11.06 -5.95 11.82
CA ALA A 126 10.84 -4.95 10.79
C ALA A 126 10.06 -5.52 9.59
N THR A 127 10.43 -6.73 9.13
CA THR A 127 9.73 -7.43 8.05
C THR A 127 8.28 -7.75 8.44
N LEU A 128 8.07 -8.24 9.66
CA LEU A 128 6.75 -8.58 10.16
C LEU A 128 5.87 -7.33 10.26
N THR A 129 6.40 -6.24 10.82
CA THR A 129 5.69 -4.96 10.93
C THR A 129 5.32 -4.40 9.56
N ALA A 130 6.25 -4.42 8.59
CA ALA A 130 5.99 -3.99 7.23
C ALA A 130 4.93 -4.86 6.53
N HIS A 131 4.95 -6.17 6.76
CA HIS A 131 3.94 -7.09 6.24
C HIS A 131 2.55 -6.81 6.80
N TYR A 132 2.42 -6.62 8.11
CA TYR A 132 1.14 -6.27 8.74
C TYR A 132 0.64 -4.90 8.32
N ALA A 133 1.51 -3.89 8.20
CA ALA A 133 1.13 -2.56 7.74
C ALA A 133 0.49 -2.62 6.35
N ARG A 134 1.09 -3.38 5.43
CA ARG A 134 0.53 -3.58 4.07
C ARG A 134 -0.76 -4.37 4.06
N SER A 135 -0.84 -5.43 4.86
CA SER A 135 -2.09 -6.19 4.97
C SER A 135 -3.23 -5.28 5.45
N ALA A 136 -2.95 -4.38 6.39
CA ALA A 136 -3.90 -3.39 6.86
C ALA A 136 -4.29 -2.37 5.78
N GLU A 137 -3.33 -1.88 4.98
CA GLU A 137 -3.59 -0.99 3.84
C GLU A 137 -4.48 -1.66 2.80
N ASN A 138 -4.15 -2.88 2.37
CA ASN A 138 -4.95 -3.64 1.41
C ASN A 138 -6.39 -3.86 1.91
N SER A 139 -6.55 -4.17 3.22
CA SER A 139 -7.86 -4.35 3.83
C SER A 139 -8.66 -3.03 3.85
N ARG A 140 -8.01 -1.90 4.12
CA ARG A 140 -8.63 -0.58 4.07
C ARG A 140 -9.10 -0.22 2.66
N ASP A 141 -8.30 -0.51 1.65
CA ASP A 141 -8.65 -0.22 0.26
C ASP A 141 -9.81 -1.11 -0.23
N ALA A 142 -9.83 -2.39 0.16
CA ALA A 142 -10.96 -3.27 -0.08
C ALA A 142 -12.25 -2.74 0.58
N LEU A 143 -12.17 -2.30 1.85
CA LEU A 143 -13.32 -1.70 2.55
C LEU A 143 -13.80 -0.40 1.91
N ARG A 144 -12.89 0.45 1.42
CA ARG A 144 -13.25 1.68 0.68
C ARG A 144 -14.02 1.36 -0.60
N LEU A 145 -13.59 0.34 -1.34
CA LEU A 145 -14.27 -0.11 -2.56
C LEU A 145 -15.70 -0.58 -2.25
N VAL A 146 -15.86 -1.45 -1.26
CA VAL A 146 -17.19 -1.95 -0.84
C VAL A 146 -18.08 -0.82 -0.35
N ASN A 147 -17.54 0.13 0.40
CA ASN A 147 -18.32 1.28 0.89
C ASN A 147 -18.77 2.19 -0.26
N ALA A 148 -17.90 2.41 -1.27
CA ALA A 148 -18.28 3.16 -2.47
C ALA A 148 -19.40 2.46 -3.26
N GLU A 149 -19.36 1.14 -3.39
CA GLU A 149 -20.39 0.34 -4.03
C GLU A 149 -21.72 0.39 -3.28
N LEU A 150 -21.68 0.33 -1.95
CA LEU A 150 -22.87 0.46 -1.10
C LEU A 150 -23.52 1.85 -1.27
N LEU A 151 -22.74 2.92 -1.27
CA LEU A 151 -23.25 4.27 -1.47
C LEU A 151 -23.89 4.46 -2.87
N ALA A 152 -23.24 3.91 -3.91
CA ALA A 152 -23.79 3.90 -5.26
C ALA A 152 -25.13 3.14 -5.33
N THR A 153 -25.21 1.97 -4.68
CA THR A 153 -26.42 1.17 -4.62
C THR A 153 -27.55 1.89 -3.85
N GLN A 154 -27.22 2.53 -2.74
CA GLN A 154 -28.19 3.35 -1.98
C GLN A 154 -28.76 4.49 -2.83
N SER A 155 -27.90 5.22 -3.57
CA SER A 155 -28.37 6.30 -4.44
C SER A 155 -29.32 5.81 -5.53
N LEU A 156 -29.04 4.65 -6.13
CA LEU A 156 -29.91 4.03 -7.14
C LEU A 156 -31.26 3.60 -6.54
N LEU A 157 -31.26 3.07 -5.31
CA LEU A 157 -32.48 2.70 -4.62
C LEU A 157 -33.33 3.94 -4.27
N GLU A 158 -32.70 5.03 -3.84
CA GLU A 158 -33.41 6.30 -3.58
C GLU A 158 -34.03 6.86 -4.86
N ASP A 159 -33.32 6.88 -5.99
CA ASP A 159 -33.85 7.35 -7.26
C ASP A 159 -34.98 6.46 -7.76
N SER A 160 -34.86 5.15 -7.61
CA SER A 160 -35.91 4.20 -7.92
C SER A 160 -37.16 4.46 -7.06
N ALA A 161 -37.00 4.61 -5.74
CA ALA A 161 -38.09 4.92 -4.83
C ALA A 161 -38.80 6.23 -5.19
N ARG A 162 -38.04 7.29 -5.49
CA ARG A 162 -38.61 8.58 -5.95
C ARG A 162 -39.37 8.44 -7.26
N THR A 163 -38.86 7.63 -8.20
CA THR A 163 -39.54 7.39 -9.47
C THR A 163 -40.84 6.61 -9.26
N HIS A 164 -40.82 5.58 -8.44
CA HIS A 164 -42.02 4.82 -8.08
C HIS A 164 -43.08 5.71 -7.40
N GLU A 165 -42.67 6.58 -6.47
CA GLU A 165 -43.59 7.49 -5.79
C GLU A 165 -44.19 8.49 -6.78
N ARG A 166 -43.43 9.08 -7.68
CA ARG A 166 -43.95 9.95 -8.75
C ARG A 166 -44.97 9.25 -9.63
N LEU A 167 -44.72 8.00 -10.03
CA LEU A 167 -45.66 7.20 -10.79
C LEU A 167 -46.93 6.88 -10.02
N ARG A 168 -46.84 6.60 -8.71
CA ARG A 168 -47.97 6.36 -7.85
C ARG A 168 -48.86 7.63 -7.74
N LEU A 169 -48.25 8.77 -7.41
CA LEU A 169 -48.95 10.04 -7.33
C LEU A 169 -49.60 10.44 -8.66
N SER A 170 -48.93 10.20 -9.80
CA SER A 170 -49.48 10.44 -11.13
C SER A 170 -50.74 9.62 -11.41
N ARG A 171 -50.76 8.34 -11.01
CA ARG A 171 -51.94 7.48 -11.14
C ARG A 171 -53.08 7.94 -10.23
N GLU A 172 -52.78 8.23 -8.94
CA GLU A 172 -53.77 8.75 -8.00
C GLU A 172 -54.43 10.08 -8.47
N LEU A 173 -53.60 11.01 -8.97
CA LEU A 173 -54.08 12.26 -9.58
C LEU A 173 -54.94 12.00 -10.84
N HIS A 174 -54.54 11.06 -11.69
CA HIS A 174 -55.31 10.72 -12.86
C HIS A 174 -56.68 10.13 -12.49
N ASP A 175 -56.70 9.22 -11.50
CA ASP A 175 -57.94 8.56 -11.06
C ASP A 175 -58.89 9.57 -10.38
N VAL A 176 -58.38 10.42 -9.47
CA VAL A 176 -59.20 11.45 -8.80
C VAL A 176 -59.69 12.47 -9.81
N SER A 177 -58.84 12.94 -10.71
CA SER A 177 -59.23 13.92 -11.74
C SER A 177 -60.23 13.31 -12.75
N GLY A 178 -60.02 12.08 -13.15
CA GLY A 178 -60.91 11.34 -14.04
C GLY A 178 -62.31 11.15 -13.45
N HIS A 179 -62.40 10.76 -12.16
CA HIS A 179 -63.66 10.64 -11.47
C HIS A 179 -64.41 11.97 -11.33
N LYS A 180 -63.68 13.05 -10.94
CA LYS A 180 -64.26 14.37 -10.81
C LYS A 180 -64.75 14.92 -12.16
N LEU A 181 -63.98 14.77 -13.22
CA LEU A 181 -64.37 15.19 -14.56
C LEU A 181 -65.59 14.40 -15.07
N THR A 182 -65.64 13.11 -14.79
CA THR A 182 -66.80 12.28 -15.14
C THR A 182 -68.05 12.67 -14.39
N ALA A 183 -67.94 12.94 -13.07
CA ALA A 183 -69.02 13.43 -12.28
C ALA A 183 -69.53 14.81 -12.74
N LEU A 184 -68.63 15.74 -13.04
CA LEU A 184 -68.95 17.05 -13.60
C LEU A 184 -69.66 16.94 -14.97
N LYS A 185 -69.19 16.07 -15.86
CA LYS A 185 -69.78 15.80 -17.15
C LYS A 185 -71.23 15.25 -16.98
N LEU A 186 -71.46 14.38 -16.03
CA LEU A 186 -72.80 13.84 -15.74
C LEU A 186 -73.73 14.92 -15.17
N GLN A 187 -73.23 15.79 -14.29
CA GLN A 187 -73.99 16.89 -13.76
C GLN A 187 -74.39 17.91 -14.85
N LEU A 188 -73.45 18.28 -15.71
CA LEU A 188 -73.70 19.17 -16.84
C LEU A 188 -74.72 18.55 -17.85
N ALA A 189 -74.63 17.24 -18.11
CA ALA A 189 -75.55 16.54 -18.97
C ALA A 189 -76.97 16.47 -18.34
N ALA A 190 -77.08 16.34 -17.02
CA ALA A 190 -78.37 16.39 -16.32
C ALA A 190 -79.01 17.79 -16.39
N LEU A 191 -78.23 18.84 -16.17
CA LEU A 191 -78.71 20.24 -16.28
C LEU A 191 -79.10 20.59 -17.73
N ALA A 192 -78.43 20.08 -18.74
CA ALA A 192 -78.78 20.26 -20.17
C ALA A 192 -80.07 19.56 -20.54
N ARG A 193 -80.51 18.51 -19.85
CA ARG A 193 -81.75 17.77 -20.12
C ARG A 193 -82.99 18.38 -19.42
N ASP A 194 -82.81 19.07 -18.33
CA ASP A 194 -83.91 19.70 -17.60
C ASP A 194 -83.58 21.18 -17.25
N PRO A 195 -83.68 22.08 -18.23
CA PRO A 195 -83.38 23.51 -18.02
C PRO A 195 -84.41 24.20 -17.16
N ALA A 196 -85.61 23.62 -16.87
CA ALA A 196 -86.68 24.23 -16.11
C ALA A 196 -86.58 24.03 -14.59
N GLY A 197 -85.76 23.10 -14.12
CA GLY A 197 -85.57 22.84 -12.65
C GLY A 197 -84.55 23.71 -11.95
N ALA A 198 -83.83 24.62 -12.66
CA ALA A 198 -82.72 25.41 -12.14
C ALA A 198 -83.02 26.82 -11.64
N LEU A 199 -84.32 27.19 -11.55
CA LEU A 199 -84.75 28.49 -11.01
C LEU A 199 -85.53 28.22 -9.72
N PRO A 200 -84.94 28.42 -8.52
CA PRO A 200 -85.67 28.55 -7.29
C PRO A 200 -86.41 29.95 -7.33
N ALA A 201 -87.66 29.94 -7.03
CA ALA A 201 -88.45 31.13 -6.82
C ALA A 201 -87.92 31.93 -5.61
#